data_efa8c5a8bc2565e61f7b6fbe0eb0689f
#
_entry.id   efa8c5a8bc2565e61f7b6fbe0eb0689f
#
_cell.length_a   1.000
_cell.length_b   1.000
_cell.length_c   1.000
_cell.angle_alpha   90.00
_cell.angle_beta   90.00
_cell.angle_gamma   90.00
#
_symmetry.space_group_name_H-M   'P 1'
#
loop_
_entity.id
_entity.type
_entity.pdbx_description
1 polymer ?
#
loop_
_entity_poly.entity_id
_entity_poly.type
_entity_poly.pdbx_seq_one_letter_code
_entity_poly.pdbx_strand_id
1 'polypeptide(L)'
;HRDVHPQPAGYDEVWQRGRDRAQAIKAVEPDAVIFGPVTWGWCDFWTSSKDAVLGDCFDGPDRAAHGGTGFVQWYLQQSCDTPDSGGGPLVDVLDLHYYPEGVAGLDNDTGAGEAPEVQNRRLRSLRELYDPGWTAESWISQTDYPIVNLIPRARALIQQHCPAMKLAITEYKWGPDDGISGALAQAEALAIFAREGVDYAT
;
A
#
# COMPACT_ATOMS: atom_id res chain seq x y z
N HIS A 1 9.01 11.48 5.12
CA HIS A 1 9.90 11.78 6.26
C HIS A 1 9.93 13.27 6.52
N ARG A 2 9.39 13.72 7.68
CA ARG A 2 9.26 15.14 8.05
C ARG A 2 10.59 15.90 8.10
N ASP A 3 11.70 15.19 8.32
CA ASP A 3 13.04 15.78 8.38
C ASP A 3 13.58 16.17 6.99
N VAL A 4 13.13 15.47 5.95
CA VAL A 4 13.55 15.71 4.55
C VAL A 4 12.48 16.45 3.77
N HIS A 5 11.21 16.31 4.18
CA HIS A 5 10.04 16.94 3.56
C HIS A 5 9.05 17.36 4.64
N PRO A 6 9.20 18.55 5.20
CA PRO A 6 8.42 19.02 6.35
C PRO A 6 6.95 19.30 6.04
N GLN A 7 6.59 19.47 4.78
CA GLN A 7 5.20 19.72 4.36
C GLN A 7 4.58 18.41 3.83
N PRO A 8 3.30 18.14 4.15
CA PRO A 8 2.58 16.99 3.58
C PRO A 8 2.49 17.11 2.06
N ALA A 9 2.84 16.03 1.34
CA ALA A 9 2.79 16.00 -0.11
C ALA A 9 1.37 15.70 -0.61
N GLY A 10 0.97 16.36 -1.69
CA GLY A 10 -0.26 16.09 -2.44
C GLY A 10 -0.03 15.15 -3.63
N TYR A 11 -1.11 14.82 -4.35
CA TYR A 11 -1.12 13.95 -5.53
C TYR A 11 -0.09 14.39 -6.57
N ASP A 12 -0.20 15.62 -7.05
CA ASP A 12 0.69 16.17 -8.09
C ASP A 12 2.15 16.16 -7.66
N GLU A 13 2.43 16.49 -6.41
CA GLU A 13 3.80 16.57 -5.91
C GLU A 13 4.45 15.19 -5.87
N VAL A 14 3.74 14.18 -5.34
CA VAL A 14 4.23 12.80 -5.31
C VAL A 14 4.49 12.30 -6.73
N TRP A 15 3.53 12.53 -7.64
CA TRP A 15 3.66 12.13 -9.02
C TRP A 15 4.83 12.83 -9.73
N GLN A 16 4.92 14.15 -9.66
CA GLN A 16 5.98 14.90 -10.34
C GLN A 16 7.36 14.46 -9.88
N ARG A 17 7.56 14.31 -8.57
CA ARG A 17 8.84 13.84 -8.01
C ARG A 17 9.17 12.41 -8.46
N GLY A 18 8.19 11.51 -8.44
CA GLY A 18 8.35 10.12 -8.90
C GLY A 18 8.68 10.07 -10.40
N ARG A 19 7.89 10.77 -11.21
CA ARG A 19 8.05 10.86 -12.66
C ARG A 19 9.44 11.38 -13.04
N ASP A 20 9.85 12.52 -12.50
CA ASP A 20 11.12 13.16 -12.87
C ASP A 20 12.32 12.25 -12.53
N ARG A 21 12.26 11.55 -11.40
CA ARG A 21 13.29 10.57 -11.02
C ARG A 21 13.26 9.32 -11.90
N ALA A 22 12.09 8.77 -12.16
CA ALA A 22 11.94 7.60 -13.04
C ALA A 22 12.47 7.88 -14.44
N GLN A 23 12.15 9.05 -15.00
CA GLN A 23 12.66 9.48 -16.31
C GLN A 23 14.19 9.64 -16.29
N ALA A 24 14.75 10.24 -15.25
CA ALA A 24 16.20 10.40 -15.12
C ALA A 24 16.93 9.06 -14.98
N ILE A 25 16.36 8.09 -14.24
CA ILE A 25 16.92 6.75 -14.10
C ILE A 25 16.84 6.00 -15.43
N LYS A 26 15.66 5.94 -16.07
CA LYS A 26 15.48 5.24 -17.34
C LYS A 26 16.22 5.89 -18.52
N ALA A 27 16.60 7.15 -18.42
CA ALA A 27 17.47 7.80 -19.40
C ALA A 27 18.94 7.26 -19.39
N VAL A 28 19.38 6.76 -18.22
CA VAL A 28 20.72 6.18 -18.04
C VAL A 28 20.69 4.66 -18.14
N GLU A 29 19.66 4.05 -17.56
CA GLU A 29 19.43 2.60 -17.53
C GLU A 29 18.00 2.31 -17.96
N PRO A 30 17.76 2.11 -19.29
CA PRO A 30 16.41 1.91 -19.82
C PRO A 30 15.66 0.70 -19.27
N ASP A 31 16.38 -0.32 -18.84
CA ASP A 31 15.84 -1.57 -18.29
C ASP A 31 15.62 -1.51 -16.77
N ALA A 32 15.90 -0.36 -16.13
CA ALA A 32 15.64 -0.18 -14.71
C ALA A 32 14.15 -0.37 -14.37
N VAL A 33 13.86 -1.18 -13.37
CA VAL A 33 12.50 -1.42 -12.89
C VAL A 33 12.15 -0.38 -11.82
N ILE A 34 11.13 0.43 -12.09
CA ILE A 34 10.71 1.52 -11.21
C ILE A 34 9.52 1.08 -10.36
N PHE A 35 9.65 1.22 -9.06
CA PHE A 35 8.62 0.95 -8.07
C PHE A 35 8.00 2.27 -7.57
N GLY A 36 6.71 2.29 -7.37
CA GLY A 36 6.00 3.45 -6.79
C GLY A 36 4.50 3.22 -6.63
N PRO A 37 3.81 4.10 -5.87
CA PRO A 37 4.29 5.28 -5.16
C PRO A 37 4.95 5.00 -3.81
N VAL A 38 4.96 3.73 -3.34
CA VAL A 38 5.41 3.31 -2.00
C VAL A 38 4.51 3.96 -0.92
N THR A 39 3.27 3.47 -0.83
CA THR A 39 2.30 3.95 0.16
C THR A 39 2.67 3.49 1.56
N TRP A 40 2.31 4.27 2.57
CA TRP A 40 2.61 3.94 3.96
C TRP A 40 1.55 3.07 4.64
N GLY A 41 0.26 3.22 4.26
CA GLY A 41 -0.84 2.49 4.89
C GLY A 41 -2.19 2.70 4.19
N TRP A 42 -3.28 2.31 4.89
CA TRP A 42 -4.62 2.29 4.31
C TRP A 42 -5.14 3.67 3.86
N CYS A 43 -4.80 4.73 4.61
CA CYS A 43 -5.19 6.09 4.21
C CYS A 43 -4.58 6.49 2.87
N ASP A 44 -3.30 6.18 2.66
CA ASP A 44 -2.59 6.54 1.42
C ASP A 44 -3.12 5.79 0.18
N PHE A 45 -3.92 4.76 0.38
CA PHE A 45 -4.63 4.12 -0.73
C PHE A 45 -5.69 5.05 -1.33
N TRP A 46 -6.28 5.92 -0.51
CA TRP A 46 -7.44 6.73 -0.84
C TRP A 46 -7.14 8.20 -1.03
N THR A 47 -6.23 8.76 -0.22
CA THR A 47 -5.91 10.18 -0.19
C THR A 47 -4.40 10.42 -0.15
N SER A 48 -3.99 11.68 -0.32
CA SER A 48 -2.61 12.09 -0.10
C SER A 48 -2.35 12.39 1.38
N SER A 49 -1.06 12.47 1.74
CA SER A 49 -0.66 12.95 3.07
C SER A 49 -1.17 14.36 3.37
N LYS A 50 -1.41 15.18 2.33
CA LYS A 50 -1.94 16.53 2.46
C LYS A 50 -3.40 16.54 2.95
N ASP A 51 -4.20 15.57 2.53
CA ASP A 51 -5.57 15.38 3.03
C ASP A 51 -5.56 14.66 4.39
N ALA A 52 -4.76 13.62 4.54
CA ALA A 52 -4.70 12.82 5.76
C ALA A 52 -4.36 13.65 7.03
N VAL A 53 -3.52 14.68 6.92
CA VAL A 53 -3.22 15.57 8.06
C VAL A 53 -4.39 16.46 8.48
N LEU A 54 -5.41 16.58 7.65
CA LEU A 54 -6.66 17.28 7.98
C LEU A 54 -7.63 16.41 8.79
N GLY A 55 -7.26 15.14 9.01
CA GLY A 55 -8.03 14.19 9.81
C GLY A 55 -9.02 13.34 9.01
N ASP A 56 -9.01 13.44 7.70
CA ASP A 56 -9.84 12.62 6.81
C ASP A 56 -8.98 11.70 5.95
N CYS A 57 -9.18 10.39 6.15
CA CYS A 57 -8.45 9.33 5.46
C CYS A 57 -9.04 9.00 4.07
N PHE A 58 -10.26 9.43 3.78
CA PHE A 58 -11.00 8.97 2.60
C PHE A 58 -11.50 10.09 1.71
N ASP A 59 -11.43 11.31 2.18
CA ASP A 59 -11.85 12.49 1.46
C ASP A 59 -10.90 13.65 1.75
N GLY A 60 -11.03 14.75 1.05
CA GLY A 60 -10.23 15.96 1.28
C GLY A 60 -10.13 16.83 0.04
N PRO A 61 -9.65 18.06 0.22
CA PRO A 61 -9.57 19.03 -0.88
C PRO A 61 -8.61 18.61 -2.00
N ASP A 62 -7.52 17.89 -1.69
CA ASP A 62 -6.58 17.42 -2.70
C ASP A 62 -7.20 16.30 -3.53
N ARG A 63 -7.84 15.30 -2.90
CA ARG A 63 -8.61 14.27 -3.59
C ARG A 63 -9.75 14.88 -4.42
N ALA A 64 -10.48 15.82 -3.87
CA ALA A 64 -11.58 16.51 -4.59
C ALA A 64 -11.07 17.26 -5.83
N ALA A 65 -9.90 17.89 -5.76
CA ALA A 65 -9.24 18.55 -6.91
C ALA A 65 -8.85 17.54 -8.01
N HIS A 66 -8.71 16.25 -7.67
CA HIS A 66 -8.43 15.15 -8.60
C HIS A 66 -9.69 14.32 -8.93
N GLY A 67 -10.87 14.96 -8.94
CA GLY A 67 -12.14 14.34 -9.31
C GLY A 67 -12.69 13.32 -8.33
N GLY A 68 -12.26 13.35 -7.07
CA GLY A 68 -12.63 12.38 -6.04
C GLY A 68 -11.99 10.99 -6.23
N THR A 69 -11.04 10.86 -7.15
CA THR A 69 -10.34 9.60 -7.43
C THR A 69 -9.41 9.22 -6.28
N GLY A 70 -9.40 7.95 -5.87
CA GLY A 70 -8.46 7.48 -4.85
C GLY A 70 -7.01 7.61 -5.31
N PHE A 71 -6.09 7.92 -4.40
CA PHE A 71 -4.69 8.23 -4.73
C PHE A 71 -3.99 7.12 -5.52
N VAL A 72 -4.10 5.86 -5.08
CA VAL A 72 -3.49 4.73 -5.79
C VAL A 72 -4.06 4.58 -7.20
N GLN A 73 -5.39 4.69 -7.37
CA GLN A 73 -6.02 4.63 -8.68
C GLN A 73 -5.52 5.76 -9.60
N TRP A 74 -5.48 6.98 -9.09
CA TRP A 74 -5.02 8.14 -9.85
C TRP A 74 -3.53 7.98 -10.25
N TYR A 75 -2.69 7.53 -9.33
CA TYR A 75 -1.27 7.28 -9.59
C TYR A 75 -1.04 6.25 -10.70
N LEU A 76 -1.81 5.16 -10.67
CA LEU A 76 -1.81 4.14 -11.74
C LEU A 76 -2.15 4.75 -13.10
N GLN A 77 -3.18 5.58 -13.16
CA GLN A 77 -3.59 6.27 -14.39
C GLN A 77 -2.45 7.16 -14.91
N GLN A 78 -1.87 7.99 -14.06
CA GLN A 78 -0.74 8.85 -14.45
C GLN A 78 0.46 8.04 -14.97
N SER A 79 0.76 6.91 -14.34
CA SER A 79 1.87 6.04 -14.72
C SER A 79 1.67 5.44 -16.11
N CYS A 80 0.45 5.00 -16.42
CA CYS A 80 0.11 4.43 -17.73
C CYS A 80 -0.02 5.48 -18.83
N ASP A 81 -0.51 6.67 -18.49
CA ASP A 81 -0.63 7.81 -19.42
C ASP A 81 0.73 8.46 -19.73
N THR A 82 1.77 8.10 -19.00
CA THR A 82 3.14 8.58 -19.20
C THR A 82 4.04 7.39 -19.58
N PRO A 83 4.17 7.06 -20.88
CA PRO A 83 4.98 5.93 -21.28
C PRO A 83 6.48 6.21 -21.14
N ASP A 84 7.24 5.16 -20.89
CA ASP A 84 8.69 5.18 -21.01
C ASP A 84 9.15 5.13 -22.49
N SER A 85 10.45 5.09 -22.74
CA SER A 85 11.00 5.02 -24.11
C SER A 85 10.68 3.73 -24.85
N GLY A 86 10.31 2.66 -24.15
CA GLY A 86 9.89 1.37 -24.70
C GLY A 86 8.39 1.27 -24.97
N GLY A 87 7.62 2.28 -24.57
CA GLY A 87 6.16 2.33 -24.70
C GLY A 87 5.40 1.61 -23.58
N GLY A 88 6.11 1.14 -22.56
CA GLY A 88 5.52 0.65 -21.30
C GLY A 88 5.19 1.78 -20.34
N PRO A 89 4.54 1.49 -19.20
CA PRO A 89 4.30 2.49 -18.17
C PRO A 89 5.63 3.00 -17.60
N LEU A 90 5.70 4.27 -17.25
CA LEU A 90 6.92 4.85 -16.67
C LEU A 90 7.30 4.21 -15.32
N VAL A 91 6.29 3.86 -14.51
CA VAL A 91 6.44 3.07 -13.28
C VAL A 91 6.03 1.64 -13.59
N ASP A 92 6.92 0.70 -13.35
CA ASP A 92 6.75 -0.71 -13.75
C ASP A 92 5.97 -1.51 -12.71
N VAL A 93 6.03 -1.09 -11.45
CA VAL A 93 5.50 -1.84 -10.30
C VAL A 93 4.73 -0.92 -9.37
N LEU A 94 3.46 -1.24 -9.14
CA LEU A 94 2.70 -0.64 -8.04
C LEU A 94 3.24 -1.19 -6.74
N ASP A 95 3.79 -0.33 -5.91
CA ASP A 95 4.38 -0.71 -4.64
C ASP A 95 3.57 -0.16 -3.46
N LEU A 96 3.14 -1.05 -2.60
CA LEU A 96 2.33 -0.76 -1.42
C LEU A 96 3.04 -1.24 -0.16
N HIS A 97 2.84 -0.51 0.93
CA HIS A 97 3.14 -0.98 2.29
C HIS A 97 1.86 -1.35 3.00
N TYR A 98 1.90 -2.34 3.87
CA TYR A 98 0.76 -2.72 4.67
C TYR A 98 1.14 -3.23 6.06
N TYR A 99 0.52 -2.62 7.07
CA TYR A 99 0.59 -3.04 8.46
C TYR A 99 -0.84 -3.26 8.99
N PRO A 100 -1.08 -4.25 9.86
CA PRO A 100 -2.39 -4.39 10.49
C PRO A 100 -2.67 -3.17 11.36
N GLU A 101 -3.76 -2.48 11.04
CA GLU A 101 -4.05 -1.17 11.61
C GLU A 101 -4.64 -1.21 13.02
N GLY A 102 -4.23 -0.24 13.83
CA GLY A 102 -4.99 0.33 14.94
C GLY A 102 -5.34 -0.54 16.13
N VAL A 103 -4.78 -1.72 16.28
CA VAL A 103 -4.96 -2.49 17.50
C VAL A 103 -3.60 -2.67 18.17
N ALA A 104 -3.48 -2.12 19.37
CA ALA A 104 -2.25 -2.23 20.15
C ALA A 104 -1.73 -3.68 20.17
N GLY A 105 -0.50 -3.85 19.74
CA GLY A 105 0.21 -5.11 19.81
C GLY A 105 0.22 -6.00 18.58
N LEU A 106 -0.52 -5.70 17.50
CA LEU A 106 -0.51 -6.58 16.33
C LEU A 106 0.84 -6.59 15.60
N ASP A 107 1.52 -5.46 15.59
CA ASP A 107 2.83 -5.22 14.98
C ASP A 107 3.96 -5.03 16.00
N ASN A 108 3.74 -5.38 17.28
CA ASN A 108 4.76 -5.27 18.33
C ASN A 108 6.06 -6.00 17.96
N ASP A 109 7.19 -5.46 18.40
CA ASP A 109 8.51 -6.05 18.19
C ASP A 109 8.78 -7.26 19.10
N THR A 110 8.07 -7.37 20.24
CA THR A 110 8.24 -8.47 21.20
C THR A 110 6.91 -9.14 21.55
N GLY A 111 6.90 -10.46 21.57
CA GLY A 111 5.79 -11.30 22.03
C GLY A 111 5.77 -11.59 23.52
N ALA A 112 6.71 -11.06 24.28
CA ALA A 112 6.81 -11.31 25.70
C ALA A 112 5.56 -10.84 26.46
N GLY A 113 4.82 -11.77 27.06
CA GLY A 113 3.60 -11.45 27.83
C GLY A 113 2.36 -11.14 26.97
N GLU A 114 2.38 -11.38 25.68
CA GLU A 114 1.21 -11.20 24.82
C GLU A 114 0.03 -12.08 25.22
N ALA A 115 -1.14 -11.47 25.32
CA ALA A 115 -2.37 -12.23 25.56
C ALA A 115 -2.73 -13.10 24.35
N PRO A 116 -3.29 -14.32 24.55
CA PRO A 116 -3.73 -15.19 23.47
C PRO A 116 -4.67 -14.51 22.46
N GLU A 117 -5.49 -13.58 22.92
CA GLU A 117 -6.39 -12.82 22.05
C GLU A 117 -5.65 -11.93 21.05
N VAL A 118 -4.54 -11.31 21.44
CA VAL A 118 -3.69 -10.52 20.53
C VAL A 118 -3.07 -11.42 19.47
N GLN A 119 -2.55 -12.59 19.89
CA GLN A 119 -1.98 -13.58 18.97
C GLN A 119 -3.01 -14.09 17.95
N ASN A 120 -4.21 -14.43 18.42
CA ASN A 120 -5.30 -14.88 17.55
C ASN A 120 -5.76 -13.78 16.59
N ARG A 121 -5.86 -12.54 17.05
CA ARG A 121 -6.23 -11.41 16.20
C ARG A 121 -5.17 -11.15 15.14
N ARG A 122 -3.88 -11.25 15.46
CA ARG A 122 -2.78 -11.15 14.50
C ARG A 122 -2.96 -12.13 13.35
N LEU A 123 -3.20 -13.39 13.64
CA LEU A 123 -3.35 -14.42 12.61
C LEU A 123 -4.61 -14.17 11.74
N ARG A 124 -5.75 -13.82 12.34
CA ARG A 124 -6.96 -13.57 11.53
C ARG A 124 -6.96 -12.24 10.78
N SER A 125 -6.14 -11.25 11.19
CA SER A 125 -6.01 -9.98 10.46
C SER A 125 -5.36 -10.13 9.09
N LEU A 126 -4.63 -11.21 8.84
CA LEU A 126 -4.12 -11.56 7.50
C LEU A 126 -5.24 -11.69 6.45
N ARG A 127 -6.48 -11.90 6.87
CA ARG A 127 -7.65 -11.89 5.98
C ARG A 127 -7.88 -10.52 5.31
N GLU A 128 -7.37 -9.45 5.88
CA GLU A 128 -7.39 -8.11 5.28
C GLU A 128 -6.64 -8.06 3.96
N LEU A 129 -5.68 -8.96 3.74
CA LEU A 129 -4.93 -9.05 2.50
C LEU A 129 -5.76 -9.57 1.32
N TYR A 130 -6.77 -10.43 1.56
CA TYR A 130 -7.39 -11.19 0.46
C TYR A 130 -8.89 -11.44 0.57
N ASP A 131 -9.51 -11.28 1.76
CA ASP A 131 -10.88 -11.75 1.99
C ASP A 131 -11.90 -10.63 1.81
N PRO A 132 -12.73 -10.66 0.75
CA PRO A 132 -13.73 -9.63 0.51
C PRO A 132 -14.92 -9.69 1.50
N GLY A 133 -15.03 -10.74 2.31
CA GLY A 133 -16.04 -10.89 3.35
C GLY A 133 -15.55 -10.48 4.74
N TRP A 134 -14.28 -10.09 4.88
CA TRP A 134 -13.69 -9.77 6.17
C TRP A 134 -13.75 -8.28 6.48
N THR A 135 -14.44 -7.92 7.55
CA THR A 135 -14.38 -6.57 8.13
C THR A 135 -13.16 -6.46 9.05
N ALA A 136 -12.34 -5.44 8.84
CA ALA A 136 -11.16 -5.21 9.67
C ALA A 136 -11.52 -5.08 11.16
N GLU A 137 -10.70 -5.65 12.04
CA GLU A 137 -10.88 -5.56 13.50
C GLU A 137 -10.11 -4.36 14.08
N SER A 138 -10.21 -3.21 13.39
CA SER A 138 -9.50 -1.97 13.72
C SER A 138 -10.41 -0.76 13.52
N TRP A 139 -9.87 0.46 13.62
CA TRP A 139 -10.57 1.69 13.31
C TRP A 139 -11.16 1.69 11.88
N ILE A 140 -10.58 0.94 10.96
CA ILE A 140 -11.05 0.78 9.58
C ILE A 140 -12.51 0.29 9.55
N SER A 141 -12.92 -0.56 10.49
CA SER A 141 -14.30 -1.07 10.58
C SER A 141 -15.37 0.02 10.78
N GLN A 142 -14.96 1.20 11.24
CA GLN A 142 -15.87 2.33 11.50
C GLN A 142 -15.94 3.30 10.32
N THR A 143 -15.31 2.97 9.20
CA THR A 143 -15.20 3.83 8.01
C THR A 143 -16.15 3.37 6.90
N ASP A 144 -16.25 4.17 5.85
CA ASP A 144 -17.02 3.81 4.63
C ASP A 144 -16.35 2.66 3.85
N TYR A 145 -15.12 2.30 4.18
CA TYR A 145 -14.36 1.21 3.55
C TYR A 145 -13.89 0.17 4.58
N PRO A 146 -14.82 -0.51 5.30
CA PRO A 146 -14.51 -1.40 6.41
C PRO A 146 -13.82 -2.71 6.00
N ILE A 147 -13.84 -3.01 4.71
CA ILE A 147 -13.21 -4.20 4.12
C ILE A 147 -11.97 -3.77 3.34
N VAL A 148 -10.81 -4.18 3.81
CA VAL A 148 -9.54 -3.84 3.18
C VAL A 148 -9.37 -4.58 1.85
N ASN A 149 -9.34 -5.93 1.89
CA ASN A 149 -9.19 -6.77 0.70
C ASN A 149 -8.08 -6.26 -0.23
N LEU A 150 -6.88 -6.03 0.33
CA LEU A 150 -5.83 -5.21 -0.26
C LEU A 150 -5.38 -5.70 -1.64
N ILE A 151 -4.97 -6.97 -1.73
CA ILE A 151 -4.34 -7.51 -2.94
C ILE A 151 -5.35 -7.62 -4.09
N PRO A 152 -6.55 -8.20 -3.90
CA PRO A 152 -7.56 -8.22 -4.97
C PRO A 152 -7.98 -6.82 -5.42
N ARG A 153 -8.06 -5.85 -4.49
CA ARG A 153 -8.39 -4.45 -4.82
C ARG A 153 -7.28 -3.80 -5.66
N ALA A 154 -6.02 -3.94 -5.27
CA ALA A 154 -4.89 -3.42 -6.03
C ALA A 154 -4.81 -4.07 -7.42
N ARG A 155 -4.98 -5.38 -7.51
CA ARG A 155 -5.03 -6.13 -8.77
C ARG A 155 -6.16 -5.68 -9.69
N ALA A 156 -7.35 -5.42 -9.14
CA ALA A 156 -8.47 -4.91 -9.93
C ALA A 156 -8.17 -3.53 -10.53
N LEU A 157 -7.54 -2.64 -9.75
CA LEU A 157 -7.10 -1.33 -10.24
C LEU A 157 -6.02 -1.45 -11.32
N ILE A 158 -5.02 -2.31 -11.14
CA ILE A 158 -3.98 -2.59 -12.13
C ILE A 158 -4.64 -3.09 -13.42
N GLN A 159 -5.49 -4.11 -13.33
CA GLN A 159 -6.16 -4.69 -14.50
C GLN A 159 -7.02 -3.67 -15.25
N GLN A 160 -7.65 -2.75 -14.53
CA GLN A 160 -8.53 -1.74 -15.11
C GLN A 160 -7.77 -0.58 -15.73
N HIS A 161 -6.70 -0.12 -15.12
CA HIS A 161 -6.06 1.15 -15.47
C HIS A 161 -4.65 1.01 -16.05
N CYS A 162 -3.90 -0.04 -15.68
CA CYS A 162 -2.53 -0.24 -16.13
C CYS A 162 -2.15 -1.73 -16.18
N PRO A 163 -2.71 -2.56 -17.11
CA PRO A 163 -2.57 -4.01 -17.08
C PRO A 163 -1.14 -4.54 -17.20
N ALA A 164 -0.20 -3.73 -17.70
CA ALA A 164 1.22 -4.10 -17.81
C ALA A 164 1.98 -3.97 -16.49
N MET A 165 1.42 -3.25 -15.51
CA MET A 165 2.07 -3.00 -14.23
C MET A 165 2.04 -4.24 -13.32
N LYS A 166 3.12 -4.48 -12.60
CA LYS A 166 3.23 -5.52 -11.58
C LYS A 166 2.80 -4.99 -10.21
N LEU A 167 2.66 -5.89 -9.23
CA LEU A 167 2.33 -5.56 -7.86
C LEU A 167 3.45 -5.94 -6.90
N ALA A 168 3.83 -5.02 -6.03
CA ALA A 168 4.75 -5.25 -4.93
C ALA A 168 4.14 -4.91 -3.57
N ILE A 169 4.56 -5.62 -2.54
CA ILE A 169 4.39 -5.25 -1.14
C ILE A 169 5.79 -5.30 -0.52
N THR A 170 6.45 -4.13 -0.44
CA THR A 170 7.86 -4.05 -0.06
C THR A 170 8.07 -3.73 1.42
N GLU A 171 7.02 -3.43 2.15
CA GLU A 171 7.08 -3.26 3.59
C GLU A 171 5.79 -3.75 4.24
N TYR A 172 5.92 -4.70 5.14
CA TYR A 172 4.80 -5.27 5.88
C TYR A 172 5.29 -5.92 7.18
N LYS A 173 4.46 -5.95 8.20
CA LYS A 173 4.82 -6.61 9.45
C LYS A 173 3.58 -7.06 10.21
N TRP A 174 3.59 -8.31 10.65
CA TRP A 174 2.67 -8.88 11.62
C TRP A 174 3.46 -9.37 12.85
N GLY A 175 4.36 -8.51 13.42
CA GLY A 175 5.21 -8.85 14.56
C GLY A 175 4.57 -9.82 15.56
N PRO A 176 5.17 -10.23 16.63
CA PRO A 176 6.51 -9.90 17.09
C PRO A 176 7.60 -10.77 16.45
N ASP A 177 8.83 -10.26 16.44
CA ASP A 177 9.97 -10.96 15.83
C ASP A 177 10.42 -12.19 16.64
N ASP A 178 10.12 -12.20 17.94
CA ASP A 178 10.48 -13.28 18.90
C ASP A 178 9.29 -14.17 19.29
N GLY A 179 8.15 -14.04 18.61
CA GLY A 179 6.91 -14.74 18.94
C GLY A 179 6.45 -15.76 17.90
N ILE A 180 5.87 -16.88 18.35
CA ILE A 180 5.36 -17.92 17.44
C ILE A 180 4.24 -17.39 16.53
N SER A 181 3.40 -16.49 17.03
CA SER A 181 2.31 -15.91 16.22
C SER A 181 2.84 -14.98 15.13
N GLY A 182 3.93 -14.24 15.38
CA GLY A 182 4.61 -13.46 14.35
C GLY A 182 5.23 -14.34 13.27
N ALA A 183 5.92 -15.41 13.66
CA ALA A 183 6.49 -16.37 12.71
C ALA A 183 5.42 -17.06 11.85
N LEU A 184 4.29 -17.45 12.43
CA LEU A 184 3.15 -18.05 11.70
C LEU A 184 2.50 -17.00 10.77
N ALA A 185 2.32 -15.76 11.23
CA ALA A 185 1.77 -14.70 10.42
C ALA A 185 2.66 -14.37 9.22
N GLN A 186 3.98 -14.33 9.42
CA GLN A 186 4.94 -14.12 8.32
C GLN A 186 4.87 -15.25 7.29
N ALA A 187 4.84 -16.51 7.74
CA ALA A 187 4.73 -17.66 6.83
C ALA A 187 3.41 -17.63 6.04
N GLU A 188 2.30 -17.31 6.70
CA GLU A 188 0.99 -17.19 6.05
C GLU A 188 0.93 -15.99 5.09
N ALA A 189 1.50 -14.83 5.46
CA ALA A 189 1.58 -13.67 4.57
C ALA A 189 2.28 -14.02 3.25
N LEU A 190 3.43 -14.69 3.31
CA LEU A 190 4.16 -15.13 2.11
C LEU A 190 3.34 -16.10 1.25
N ALA A 191 2.61 -17.02 1.89
CA ALA A 191 1.73 -17.94 1.17
C ALA A 191 0.55 -17.20 0.51
N ILE A 192 -0.02 -16.20 1.19
CA ILE A 192 -1.07 -15.34 0.64
C ILE A 192 -0.52 -14.55 -0.55
N PHE A 193 0.65 -13.91 -0.43
CA PHE A 193 1.27 -13.16 -1.52
C PHE A 193 1.46 -14.03 -2.77
N ALA A 194 1.98 -15.24 -2.59
CA ALA A 194 2.15 -16.18 -3.71
C ALA A 194 0.80 -16.58 -4.33
N ARG A 195 -0.21 -16.88 -3.51
CA ARG A 195 -1.55 -17.26 -3.97
C ARG A 195 -2.26 -16.15 -4.71
N GLU A 196 -2.21 -14.94 -4.16
CA GLU A 196 -2.88 -13.75 -4.74
C GLU A 196 -2.05 -13.09 -5.85
N GLY A 197 -0.86 -13.63 -6.15
CA GLY A 197 -0.03 -13.23 -7.28
C GLY A 197 0.68 -11.89 -7.07
N VAL A 198 1.16 -11.59 -5.87
CA VAL A 198 2.09 -10.49 -5.64
C VAL A 198 3.41 -10.83 -6.34
N ASP A 199 3.91 -9.92 -7.17
CA ASP A 199 5.11 -10.18 -7.97
C ASP A 199 6.41 -10.00 -7.17
N TYR A 200 6.40 -9.08 -6.21
CA TYR A 200 7.55 -8.79 -5.34
C TYR A 200 7.10 -8.57 -3.89
N ALA A 201 7.84 -9.13 -2.94
CA ALA A 201 7.67 -8.90 -1.51
C ALA A 201 9.03 -8.89 -0.82
N THR A 202 9.31 -7.92 0.05
CA THR A 202 10.61 -7.82 0.75
C THR A 202 10.43 -7.52 2.22
#